data_36e6202c812f76a4b44caadf4dadbe6c
#
_entry.id   36e6202c812f76a4b44caadf4dadbe6c
#
_cell.length_a   1.000
_cell.length_b   1.000
_cell.length_c   1.000
_cell.angle_alpha   90.00
_cell.angle_beta   90.00
_cell.angle_gamma   90.00
#
_symmetry.space_group_name_H-M   'P 1'
#
loop_
_entity.id
_entity.type
_entity.pdbx_description
1 polymer ?
#
loop_
_entity_poly.entity_id
_entity_poly.type
_entity_poly.pdbx_seq_one_letter_code
_entity_poly.pdbx_strand_id
1 'polypeptide(L)'
;MSIQFDYFYGNEAEQFTFYRIPKILVTSPTFKRVSDSAKLLYGLMLDRMGLSIRNGWVDDENRAYIFFTTNDVMEQMCCGTEKATKLLAELDGEKGIGLIE
;
A
#
# COMPACT_ATOMS: atom_id res chain seq x y z
N MET A 1 -17.86 11.02 -12.69
CA MET A 1 -17.55 10.06 -13.74
C MET A 1 -17.93 8.67 -13.27
N SER A 2 -18.73 7.97 -14.03
CA SER A 2 -19.08 6.59 -13.68
C SER A 2 -18.12 5.62 -14.37
N ILE A 3 -17.74 4.58 -13.65
CA ILE A 3 -16.90 3.52 -14.19
C ILE A 3 -17.77 2.28 -14.29
N GLN A 4 -17.84 1.71 -15.48
CA GLN A 4 -18.55 0.47 -15.70
C GLN A 4 -17.56 -0.67 -15.87
N PHE A 5 -17.79 -1.75 -15.14
CA PHE A 5 -17.02 -2.97 -15.27
C PHE A 5 -17.90 -4.04 -15.87
N ASP A 6 -17.64 -4.39 -17.13
CA ASP A 6 -18.30 -5.50 -17.79
C ASP A 6 -17.57 -6.81 -17.47
N TYR A 7 -18.01 -7.88 -18.09
CA TYR A 7 -17.35 -9.17 -17.93
C TYR A 7 -15.93 -9.13 -18.47
N PHE A 8 -15.03 -9.80 -17.76
CA PHE A 8 -13.67 -9.98 -18.26
C PHE A 8 -13.63 -11.17 -19.20
N TYR A 9 -13.18 -10.93 -20.43
CA TYR A 9 -13.06 -11.94 -21.45
C TYR A 9 -11.58 -12.16 -21.78
N GLY A 10 -11.10 -13.39 -21.60
CA GLY A 10 -9.74 -13.74 -21.98
C GLY A 10 -8.70 -12.83 -21.31
N ASN A 11 -8.01 -12.04 -22.12
CA ASN A 11 -6.89 -11.20 -21.68
C ASN A 11 -7.30 -9.83 -21.16
N GLU A 12 -8.57 -9.50 -21.10
CA GLU A 12 -9.02 -8.17 -20.71
C GLU A 12 -8.56 -7.80 -19.30
N ALA A 13 -8.53 -8.76 -18.37
CA ALA A 13 -8.09 -8.53 -17.01
C ALA A 13 -6.62 -8.09 -16.95
N GLU A 14 -5.79 -8.50 -17.91
CA GLU A 14 -4.38 -8.14 -17.96
C GLU A 14 -4.15 -6.69 -18.38
N GLN A 15 -5.16 -6.03 -18.91
CA GLN A 15 -5.06 -4.63 -19.32
C GLN A 15 -5.05 -3.66 -18.14
N PHE A 16 -5.45 -4.11 -16.96
CA PHE A 16 -5.41 -3.31 -15.75
C PHE A 16 -4.07 -3.45 -15.05
N THR A 17 -3.65 -2.37 -14.38
CA THR A 17 -2.53 -2.44 -13.45
C THR A 17 -3.08 -2.79 -12.07
N PHE A 18 -2.31 -3.50 -11.30
CA PHE A 18 -2.75 -4.05 -10.02
C PHE A 18 -1.77 -3.74 -8.90
N TYR A 19 -2.30 -3.55 -7.69
CA TYR A 19 -1.50 -3.59 -6.48
C TYR A 19 -1.55 -5.01 -5.92
N ARG A 20 -0.44 -5.46 -5.37
CA ARG A 20 -0.36 -6.77 -4.73
C ARG A 20 -0.42 -6.60 -3.23
N ILE A 21 -1.41 -7.23 -2.62
CA ILE A 21 -1.58 -7.17 -1.17
C ILE A 21 -1.27 -8.56 -0.62
N PRO A 22 -0.33 -8.68 0.36
CA PRO A 22 -0.04 -9.98 0.94
C PRO A 22 -1.31 -10.60 1.54
N LYS A 23 -1.59 -11.83 1.16
CA LYS A 23 -2.79 -12.52 1.65
C LYS A 23 -2.85 -12.60 3.16
N ILE A 24 -1.70 -12.73 3.81
CA ILE A 24 -1.61 -12.85 5.27
C ILE A 24 -2.21 -11.65 6.00
N LEU A 25 -2.17 -10.46 5.40
CA LEU A 25 -2.78 -9.26 5.99
C LEU A 25 -4.30 -9.40 6.11
N VAL A 26 -4.91 -10.17 5.22
CA VAL A 26 -6.35 -10.38 5.20
C VAL A 26 -6.75 -11.61 5.98
N THR A 27 -5.95 -12.67 5.93
CA THR A 27 -6.31 -13.97 6.46
C THR A 27 -5.84 -14.22 7.89
N SER A 28 -4.76 -13.58 8.34
CA SER A 28 -4.21 -13.83 9.68
C SER A 28 -4.93 -13.00 10.75
N PRO A 29 -5.33 -13.62 11.86
CA PRO A 29 -5.90 -12.88 12.99
C PRO A 29 -4.94 -11.84 13.60
N THR A 30 -3.64 -11.98 13.37
CA THR A 30 -2.64 -11.03 13.85
C THR A 30 -2.93 -9.60 13.36
N PHE A 31 -3.48 -9.47 12.15
CA PHE A 31 -3.75 -8.18 11.54
C PHE A 31 -5.22 -7.75 11.57
N LYS A 32 -6.02 -8.40 12.40
CA LYS A 32 -7.47 -8.14 12.43
C LYS A 32 -7.84 -6.72 12.85
N ARG A 33 -6.96 -6.05 13.61
CA ARG A 33 -7.19 -4.68 14.08
C ARG A 33 -6.71 -3.62 13.07
N VAL A 34 -5.97 -4.04 12.06
CA VAL A 34 -5.54 -3.13 11.01
C VAL A 34 -6.72 -2.92 10.06
N SER A 35 -7.04 -1.67 9.77
CA SER A 35 -8.16 -1.38 8.88
C SER A 35 -7.88 -1.86 7.46
N ASP A 36 -8.95 -2.10 6.71
CA ASP A 36 -8.82 -2.51 5.31
C ASP A 36 -8.12 -1.44 4.49
N SER A 37 -8.38 -0.17 4.79
CA SER A 37 -7.69 0.94 4.12
C SER A 37 -6.18 0.94 4.39
N ALA A 38 -5.77 0.63 5.63
CA ALA A 38 -4.34 0.53 5.95
C ALA A 38 -3.67 -0.64 5.24
N LYS A 39 -4.37 -1.76 5.10
CA LYS A 39 -3.87 -2.91 4.33
C LYS A 39 -3.69 -2.55 2.86
N LEU A 40 -4.65 -1.81 2.31
CA LEU A 40 -4.55 -1.32 0.93
C LEU A 40 -3.35 -0.38 0.78
N LEU A 41 -3.18 0.56 1.71
CA LEU A 41 -2.03 1.46 1.71
C LEU A 41 -0.71 0.70 1.72
N TYR A 42 -0.62 -0.37 2.51
CA TYR A 42 0.58 -1.21 2.54
C TYR A 42 0.87 -1.81 1.16
N GLY A 43 -0.18 -2.23 0.44
CA GLY A 43 -0.04 -2.71 -0.93
C GLY A 43 0.53 -1.65 -1.88
N LEU A 44 0.08 -0.41 -1.74
CA LEU A 44 0.61 0.71 -2.53
C LEU A 44 2.08 0.95 -2.22
N MET A 45 2.46 0.86 -0.94
CA MET A 45 3.85 1.02 -0.52
C MET A 45 4.74 -0.08 -1.06
N LEU A 46 4.26 -1.32 -1.10
CA LEU A 46 5.01 -2.43 -1.70
C LEU A 46 5.25 -2.22 -3.18
N ASP A 47 4.28 -1.64 -3.88
CA ASP A 47 4.42 -1.30 -5.29
C ASP A 47 5.55 -0.27 -5.48
N ARG A 48 5.57 0.77 -4.64
CA ARG A 48 6.63 1.78 -4.64
C ARG A 48 7.99 1.15 -4.29
N MET A 49 8.01 0.18 -3.38
CA MET A 49 9.21 -0.54 -3.00
C MET A 49 9.83 -1.26 -4.21
N GLY A 50 8.99 -1.87 -5.04
CA GLY A 50 9.45 -2.52 -6.27
C GLY A 50 10.17 -1.55 -7.20
N LEU A 51 9.65 -0.32 -7.33
CA LEU A 51 10.31 0.72 -8.10
C LEU A 51 11.63 1.15 -7.47
N SER A 52 11.69 1.28 -6.15
CA SER A 52 12.92 1.64 -5.44
C SER A 52 14.03 0.64 -5.69
N ILE A 53 13.71 -0.64 -5.62
CA ILE A 53 14.69 -1.70 -5.89
C ILE A 53 15.22 -1.60 -7.32
N ARG A 54 14.34 -1.39 -8.29
CA ARG A 54 14.74 -1.25 -9.71
C ARG A 54 15.57 -0.02 -9.96
N ASN A 55 15.36 1.06 -9.18
CA ASN A 55 16.11 2.30 -9.29
C ASN A 55 17.39 2.31 -8.46
N GLY A 56 17.63 1.25 -7.68
CA GLY A 56 18.81 1.15 -6.85
C GLY A 56 18.75 1.97 -5.56
N TRP A 57 17.57 2.33 -5.09
CA TRP A 57 17.39 3.09 -3.85
C TRP A 57 17.49 2.14 -2.65
N VAL A 58 18.72 1.93 -2.18
CA VAL A 58 19.01 1.07 -1.06
C VAL A 58 19.90 1.81 -0.07
N ASP A 59 19.82 1.46 1.21
CA ASP A 59 20.67 2.06 2.23
C ASP A 59 22.02 1.33 2.35
N ASP A 60 22.85 1.73 3.34
CA ASP A 60 24.18 1.16 3.54
C ASP A 60 24.13 -0.33 3.89
N GLU A 61 23.02 -0.80 4.42
CA GLU A 61 22.80 -2.22 4.74
C GLU A 61 22.11 -2.97 3.60
N ASN A 62 22.04 -2.36 2.42
CA ASN A 62 21.41 -2.92 1.22
C ASN A 62 19.91 -3.17 1.40
N ARG A 63 19.25 -2.37 2.23
CA ARG A 63 17.80 -2.43 2.41
C ARG A 63 17.13 -1.42 1.50
N ALA A 64 16.11 -1.86 0.77
CA ALA A 64 15.30 -0.97 -0.06
C ALA A 64 14.49 -0.02 0.82
N TYR A 65 14.36 1.23 0.39
CA TYR A 65 13.55 2.22 1.09
C TYR A 65 12.71 3.02 0.09
N ILE A 66 11.68 3.66 0.61
CA ILE A 66 10.83 4.54 -0.20
C ILE A 66 10.61 5.85 0.55
N PHE A 67 10.32 6.89 -0.22
CA PHE A 67 9.79 8.14 0.30
C PHE A 67 8.28 8.13 0.06
N PHE A 68 7.51 8.20 1.14
CA PHE A 68 6.05 8.18 1.04
C PHE A 68 5.50 9.12 2.09
N THR A 69 5.17 10.34 1.67
CA THR A 69 4.72 11.40 2.57
C THR A 69 3.23 11.29 2.84
N THR A 70 2.75 12.06 3.83
CA THR A 70 1.32 12.19 4.09
C THR A 70 0.59 12.69 2.83
N ASN A 71 1.19 13.60 2.07
CA ASN A 71 0.61 14.07 0.81
C ASN A 71 0.48 12.95 -0.21
N ASP A 72 1.48 12.06 -0.28
CA ASP A 72 1.42 10.92 -1.18
C ASP A 72 0.24 10.01 -0.83
N VAL A 73 0.02 9.76 0.47
CA VAL A 73 -1.12 8.96 0.93
C VAL A 73 -2.43 9.62 0.52
N MET A 74 -2.54 10.92 0.74
CA MET A 74 -3.75 11.67 0.39
C MET A 74 -4.07 11.57 -1.10
N GLU A 75 -3.06 11.70 -1.95
CA GLU A 75 -3.23 11.62 -3.40
C GLU A 75 -3.55 10.19 -3.86
N GLN A 76 -2.81 9.21 -3.38
CA GLN A 76 -2.94 7.83 -3.84
C GLN A 76 -4.21 7.16 -3.31
N MET A 77 -4.62 7.51 -2.10
CA MET A 77 -5.81 6.93 -1.47
C MET A 77 -7.05 7.81 -1.62
N CYS A 78 -6.92 8.98 -2.27
CA CYS A 78 -8.03 9.92 -2.45
C CYS A 78 -8.69 10.27 -1.11
N CYS A 79 -7.89 10.64 -0.10
CA CYS A 79 -8.39 10.93 1.23
C CYS A 79 -7.82 12.24 1.79
N GLY A 80 -8.37 12.69 2.92
CA GLY A 80 -7.90 13.88 3.62
C GLY A 80 -6.76 13.60 4.57
N THR A 81 -6.25 14.67 5.19
CA THR A 81 -5.09 14.61 6.08
C THR A 81 -5.32 13.72 7.30
N GLU A 82 -6.50 13.82 7.93
CA GLU A 82 -6.79 13.03 9.13
C GLU A 82 -6.74 11.54 8.84
N LYS A 83 -7.37 11.11 7.76
CA LYS A 83 -7.38 9.70 7.38
C LYS A 83 -5.98 9.22 7.01
N ALA A 84 -5.23 10.03 6.25
CA ALA A 84 -3.86 9.69 5.85
C ALA A 84 -2.97 9.50 7.07
N THR A 85 -3.02 10.42 8.04
CA THR A 85 -2.25 10.34 9.27
C THR A 85 -2.62 9.10 10.07
N LYS A 86 -3.91 8.80 10.17
CA LYS A 86 -4.41 7.63 10.90
C LYS A 86 -3.92 6.33 10.27
N LEU A 87 -3.98 6.24 8.94
CA LEU A 87 -3.55 5.04 8.22
C LEU A 87 -2.05 4.79 8.41
N LEU A 88 -1.24 5.84 8.31
CA LEU A 88 0.20 5.73 8.54
C LEU A 88 0.48 5.29 9.98
N ALA A 89 -0.25 5.82 10.95
CA ALA A 89 -0.10 5.44 12.35
C ALA A 89 -0.43 3.96 12.59
N GLU A 90 -1.44 3.43 11.91
CA GLU A 90 -1.80 2.02 12.04
C GLU A 90 -0.67 1.08 11.60
N LEU A 91 0.14 1.51 10.62
CA LEU A 91 1.22 0.70 10.07
C LEU A 91 2.56 0.92 10.78
N ASP A 92 2.69 2.04 11.51
CA ASP A 92 3.95 2.48 12.09
C ASP A 92 4.47 1.54 13.19
N GLY A 93 5.80 1.49 13.31
CA GLY A 93 6.45 0.62 14.29
C GLY A 93 6.24 1.01 15.74
N GLU A 94 6.00 2.31 16.02
CA GLU A 94 5.81 2.81 17.37
C GLU A 94 4.35 2.90 17.78
N LYS A 95 3.48 3.29 16.84
CA LYS A 95 2.08 3.61 17.12
C LYS A 95 1.11 2.51 16.70
N GLY A 96 1.53 1.60 15.86
CA GLY A 96 0.64 0.59 15.29
C GLY A 96 1.25 -0.80 15.24
N ILE A 97 0.98 -1.52 14.14
CA ILE A 97 1.33 -2.94 14.01
C ILE A 97 2.81 -3.18 13.66
N GLY A 98 3.52 -2.14 13.25
CA GLY A 98 4.96 -2.29 12.97
C GLY A 98 5.32 -2.78 11.59
N LEU A 99 4.45 -2.60 10.61
CA LEU A 99 4.74 -2.98 9.23
C LEU A 99 5.65 -1.96 8.52
N ILE A 100 5.73 -0.73 9.03
CA ILE A 100 6.59 0.33 8.50
C ILE A 100 7.32 1.04 9.64
N GLU A 101 8.35 1.78 9.30
CA GLU A 101 9.08 2.62 10.23
C GLU A 101 9.02 4.09 9.82
#